data_1fd46803b06c605cc5b06d218fb0fca1
#
_entry.id   1fd46803b06c605cc5b06d218fb0fca1
#
_cell.length_a   1.000
_cell.length_b   1.000
_cell.length_c   1.000
_cell.angle_alpha   90.00
_cell.angle_beta   90.00
_cell.angle_gamma   90.00
#
_symmetry.space_group_name_H-M   'P 1'
#
loop_
_entity.id
_entity.type
_entity.pdbx_description
1 polymer ?
#
loop_
_entity_poly.entity_id
_entity_poly.type
_entity_poly.pdbx_seq_one_letter_code
_entity_poly.pdbx_strand_id
1 'polypeptide(L)'
;MGMRNYLIEGVSGTGKTSVCEELQRRGYQAIHGDRELAYQGDPNTGLPTDGLTHEHHIWCVDKVKALVENQTAAVTFFCGGSRNFSKFLDLLDGVFVLEVDLDTLHRRLDARPKDEWGGQQTERELIVRLHQTKEDIPKNGIIIDATAPLARVVDEILRQSEP
;
A
#
# COMPACT_ATOMS: atom_id res chain seq x y z
N MET A 1 -0.07 -13.81 23.30
CA MET A 1 -0.10 -12.45 22.72
C MET A 1 0.07 -12.51 21.23
N GLY A 2 -0.90 -12.02 20.53
CA GLY A 2 -0.82 -11.99 19.06
C GLY A 2 0.13 -10.90 18.57
N MET A 3 0.90 -11.20 17.55
CA MET A 3 1.63 -10.19 16.81
C MET A 3 0.66 -9.37 15.98
N ARG A 4 0.96 -8.08 15.80
CA ARG A 4 0.05 -7.17 15.09
C ARG A 4 0.52 -6.95 13.66
N ASN A 5 -0.47 -6.87 12.76
CA ASN A 5 -0.25 -6.74 11.33
C ASN A 5 -1.10 -5.61 10.78
N TYR A 6 -0.47 -4.72 10.04
CA TYR A 6 -1.15 -3.57 9.44
C TYR A 6 -0.88 -3.48 7.95
N LEU A 7 -1.89 -3.08 7.19
CA LEU A 7 -1.74 -2.70 5.79
C LEU A 7 -1.51 -1.19 5.72
N ILE A 8 -0.56 -0.77 4.91
CA ILE A 8 -0.36 0.64 4.57
C ILE A 8 -0.72 0.79 3.10
N GLU A 9 -1.86 1.39 2.85
CA GLU A 9 -2.46 1.54 1.54
C GLU A 9 -2.52 3.03 1.17
N GLY A 10 -2.83 3.33 -0.05
CA GLY A 10 -3.00 4.67 -0.57
C GLY A 10 -2.91 4.65 -2.09
N VAL A 11 -3.44 5.67 -2.72
CA VAL A 11 -3.33 5.85 -4.16
C VAL A 11 -1.86 5.99 -4.54
N SER A 12 -1.48 5.60 -5.75
CA SER A 12 -0.11 5.78 -6.24
C SER A 12 0.31 7.25 -6.10
N GLY A 13 1.52 7.47 -5.63
CA GLY A 13 2.04 8.83 -5.38
C GLY A 13 1.87 9.33 -3.96
N THR A 14 1.23 8.57 -3.06
CA THR A 14 1.07 8.97 -1.65
C THR A 14 2.28 8.65 -0.77
N GLY A 15 3.26 7.90 -1.28
CA GLY A 15 4.51 7.65 -0.56
C GLY A 15 4.62 6.29 0.11
N LYS A 16 3.86 5.29 -0.31
CA LYS A 16 3.89 3.94 0.28
C LYS A 16 5.29 3.32 0.27
N THR A 17 6.01 3.42 -0.83
CA THR A 17 7.37 2.88 -0.95
C THR A 17 8.32 3.57 0.03
N SER A 18 8.26 4.89 0.10
CA SER A 18 9.11 5.67 1.00
C SER A 18 8.82 5.35 2.47
N VAL A 19 7.55 5.17 2.81
CA VAL A 19 7.13 4.78 4.16
C VAL A 19 7.68 3.39 4.50
N CYS A 20 7.57 2.45 3.57
CA CYS A 20 8.09 1.10 3.75
C CYS A 20 9.60 1.12 4.04
N GLU A 21 10.35 1.85 3.23
CA GLU A 21 11.81 1.96 3.38
C GLU A 21 12.20 2.63 4.70
N GLU A 22 11.47 3.67 5.12
CA GLU A 22 11.75 4.34 6.37
C GLU A 22 11.44 3.44 7.58
N LEU A 23 10.36 2.67 7.54
CA LEU A 23 10.05 1.69 8.57
C LEU A 23 11.16 0.64 8.68
N GLN A 24 11.65 0.13 7.55
CA GLN A 24 12.77 -0.81 7.52
C GLN A 24 14.03 -0.18 8.12
N ARG A 25 14.33 1.06 7.75
CA ARG A 25 15.49 1.79 8.28
C ARG A 25 15.43 1.94 9.80
N ARG A 26 14.22 2.09 10.36
CA ARG A 26 14.00 2.20 11.81
C ARG A 26 14.00 0.85 12.54
N GLY A 27 14.18 -0.26 11.80
CA GLY A 27 14.26 -1.60 12.37
C GLY A 27 12.93 -2.35 12.47
N TYR A 28 11.87 -1.84 11.86
CA TYR A 28 10.58 -2.51 11.81
C TYR A 28 10.49 -3.48 10.64
N GLN A 29 9.70 -4.54 10.82
CA GLN A 29 9.39 -5.44 9.73
C GLN A 29 8.35 -4.79 8.82
N ALA A 30 8.77 -4.40 7.64
CA ALA A 30 7.90 -3.82 6.62
C ALA A 30 8.11 -4.59 5.32
N ILE A 31 7.00 -5.10 4.78
CA ILE A 31 6.99 -5.91 3.56
C ILE A 31 6.62 -5.00 2.39
N HIS A 32 7.47 -5.00 1.38
CA HIS A 32 7.21 -4.25 0.15
C HIS A 32 6.27 -5.08 -0.72
N GLY A 33 4.96 -4.96 -0.47
CA GLY A 33 3.96 -5.85 -1.04
C GLY A 33 3.97 -5.91 -2.57
N ASP A 34 4.16 -4.74 -3.20
CA ASP A 34 4.14 -4.67 -4.66
C ASP A 34 5.36 -5.35 -5.31
N ARG A 35 6.41 -5.63 -4.55
CA ARG A 35 7.59 -6.38 -5.03
C ARG A 35 7.58 -7.83 -4.59
N GLU A 36 7.09 -8.11 -3.40
CA GLU A 36 7.23 -9.43 -2.78
C GLU A 36 5.97 -10.29 -2.91
N LEU A 37 4.80 -9.68 -3.05
CA LEU A 37 3.51 -10.37 -2.99
C LEU A 37 2.69 -10.26 -4.26
N ALA A 38 2.95 -9.24 -5.08
CA ALA A 38 2.09 -8.90 -6.20
C ALA A 38 2.31 -9.78 -7.43
N TYR A 39 1.25 -9.99 -8.17
CA TYR A 39 1.27 -10.58 -9.50
C TYR A 39 0.05 -10.10 -10.28
N GLN A 40 0.05 -10.37 -11.59
CA GLN A 40 -1.11 -10.08 -12.43
C GLN A 40 -2.08 -11.25 -12.36
N GLY A 41 -3.28 -10.99 -11.89
CA GLY A 41 -4.29 -12.02 -11.73
C GLY A 41 -5.69 -11.46 -11.57
N ASP A 42 -6.68 -12.32 -11.68
CA ASP A 42 -8.08 -11.97 -11.50
C ASP A 42 -8.36 -11.72 -10.00
N PRO A 43 -8.84 -10.53 -9.61
CA PRO A 43 -9.09 -10.22 -8.19
C PRO A 43 -10.12 -11.14 -7.53
N ASN A 44 -11.02 -11.75 -8.29
CA ASN A 44 -12.06 -12.63 -7.76
C ASN A 44 -11.61 -14.08 -7.61
N THR A 45 -10.86 -14.59 -8.60
CA THR A 45 -10.44 -16.00 -8.64
C THR A 45 -9.01 -16.22 -8.20
N GLY A 46 -8.15 -15.19 -8.30
CA GLY A 46 -6.72 -15.31 -8.04
C GLY A 46 -5.93 -15.98 -9.16
N LEU A 47 -6.58 -16.36 -10.25
CA LEU A 47 -5.90 -17.00 -11.38
C LEU A 47 -5.03 -16.00 -12.14
N PRO A 48 -3.79 -16.39 -12.51
CA PRO A 48 -2.92 -15.49 -13.26
C PRO A 48 -3.54 -15.03 -14.58
N THR A 49 -3.28 -13.77 -14.93
CA THR A 49 -3.73 -13.18 -16.19
C THR A 49 -2.52 -12.62 -16.94
N ASP A 50 -2.68 -12.43 -18.26
CA ASP A 50 -1.63 -11.85 -19.09
C ASP A 50 -1.67 -10.32 -19.03
N GLY A 51 -0.54 -9.69 -19.32
CA GLY A 51 -0.41 -8.25 -19.41
C GLY A 51 -0.11 -7.58 -18.09
N LEU A 52 -0.12 -6.26 -18.12
CA LEU A 52 0.13 -5.41 -16.94
C LEU A 52 -0.98 -4.38 -16.85
N THR A 53 -2.05 -4.71 -16.16
CA THR A 53 -3.17 -3.81 -15.93
C THR A 53 -3.32 -3.51 -14.45
N HIS A 54 -3.74 -2.30 -14.13
CA HIS A 54 -3.96 -1.90 -12.73
C HIS A 54 -5.02 -2.78 -12.06
N GLU A 55 -6.07 -3.12 -12.79
CA GLU A 55 -7.21 -3.90 -12.27
C GLU A 55 -6.82 -5.32 -11.88
N HIS A 56 -5.75 -5.85 -12.45
CA HIS A 56 -5.24 -7.19 -12.18
C HIS A 56 -3.98 -7.19 -11.29
N HIS A 57 -3.63 -6.06 -10.70
CA HIS A 57 -2.54 -5.97 -9.73
C HIS A 57 -3.05 -6.48 -8.39
N ILE A 58 -2.76 -7.73 -8.09
CA ILE A 58 -3.22 -8.39 -6.87
C ILE A 58 -2.05 -9.00 -6.10
N TRP A 59 -2.29 -9.29 -4.83
CA TRP A 59 -1.30 -9.95 -3.98
C TRP A 59 -1.63 -11.43 -3.80
N CYS A 60 -0.60 -12.24 -3.65
CA CYS A 60 -0.76 -13.66 -3.34
C CYS A 60 -1.26 -13.81 -1.91
N VAL A 61 -2.51 -14.22 -1.75
CA VAL A 61 -3.16 -14.36 -0.43
C VAL A 61 -2.43 -15.39 0.43
N ASP A 62 -1.98 -16.50 -0.18
CA ASP A 62 -1.24 -17.53 0.56
C ASP A 62 0.07 -17.02 1.14
N LYS A 63 0.77 -16.14 0.41
CA LYS A 63 2.00 -15.51 0.92
C LYS A 63 1.71 -14.54 2.07
N VAL A 64 0.64 -13.75 1.97
CA VAL A 64 0.22 -12.88 3.08
C VAL A 64 -0.08 -13.72 4.31
N LYS A 65 -0.85 -14.77 4.14
CA LYS A 65 -1.22 -15.68 5.22
C LYS A 65 -0.01 -16.32 5.88
N ALA A 66 0.94 -16.81 5.08
CA ALA A 66 2.16 -17.39 5.58
C ALA A 66 3.00 -16.41 6.40
N LEU A 67 3.09 -15.15 5.94
CA LEU A 67 3.81 -14.12 6.67
C LEU A 67 3.12 -13.76 7.99
N VAL A 68 1.80 -13.70 8.00
CA VAL A 68 1.02 -13.42 9.21
C VAL A 68 1.19 -14.57 10.23
N GLU A 69 1.16 -15.81 9.78
CA GLU A 69 1.28 -16.98 10.65
C GLU A 69 2.70 -17.18 11.20
N ASN A 70 3.70 -16.74 10.48
CA ASN A 70 5.11 -17.08 10.73
C ASN A 70 5.91 -15.91 11.30
N GLN A 71 5.28 -15.03 12.06
CA GLN A 71 5.91 -13.82 12.54
C GLN A 71 6.75 -14.01 13.79
N THR A 72 7.90 -13.32 13.77
CA THR A 72 8.77 -13.18 14.93
C THR A 72 8.82 -11.74 15.45
N ALA A 73 8.32 -10.78 14.66
CA ALA A 73 8.28 -9.37 15.04
C ALA A 73 6.98 -9.02 15.78
N ALA A 74 7.04 -8.06 16.68
CA ALA A 74 5.87 -7.60 17.44
C ALA A 74 4.82 -6.95 16.53
N VAL A 75 5.26 -6.30 15.46
CA VAL A 75 4.38 -5.64 14.49
C VAL A 75 4.98 -5.79 13.10
N THR A 76 4.13 -6.03 12.11
CA THR A 76 4.54 -6.07 10.70
C THR A 76 3.64 -5.15 9.88
N PHE A 77 4.26 -4.40 8.98
CA PHE A 77 3.57 -3.51 8.06
C PHE A 77 3.67 -4.07 6.65
N PHE A 78 2.52 -4.21 6.00
CA PHE A 78 2.42 -4.62 4.60
C PHE A 78 2.14 -3.36 3.79
N CYS A 79 3.06 -2.95 2.95
CA CYS A 79 2.99 -1.67 2.25
C CYS A 79 2.73 -1.88 0.76
N GLY A 80 1.72 -1.21 0.24
CA GLY A 80 1.39 -1.27 -1.18
C GLY A 80 -0.10 -1.29 -1.42
N GLY A 81 -0.50 -1.48 -2.67
CA GLY A 81 -1.91 -1.53 -3.06
C GLY A 81 -2.24 -2.81 -3.82
N SER A 82 -3.41 -3.35 -3.56
CA SER A 82 -3.86 -4.58 -4.17
C SER A 82 -5.34 -4.49 -4.52
N ARG A 83 -5.72 -5.02 -5.69
CA ARG A 83 -7.13 -5.04 -6.11
C ARG A 83 -7.93 -6.16 -5.42
N ASN A 84 -7.25 -7.07 -4.73
CA ASN A 84 -7.90 -8.15 -3.98
C ASN A 84 -7.73 -8.02 -2.46
N PHE A 85 -7.56 -6.80 -1.94
CA PHE A 85 -7.33 -6.59 -0.51
C PHE A 85 -8.44 -7.21 0.36
N SER A 86 -9.67 -7.25 -0.12
CA SER A 86 -10.79 -7.85 0.61
C SER A 86 -10.58 -9.34 0.94
N LYS A 87 -9.71 -10.01 0.20
CA LYS A 87 -9.43 -11.44 0.40
C LYS A 87 -8.51 -11.69 1.59
N PHE A 88 -7.80 -10.69 2.09
CA PHE A 88 -6.85 -10.89 3.19
C PHE A 88 -6.96 -9.84 4.32
N LEU A 89 -7.87 -8.87 4.22
CA LEU A 89 -8.04 -7.87 5.29
C LEU A 89 -8.35 -8.49 6.64
N ASP A 90 -9.08 -9.60 6.66
CA ASP A 90 -9.44 -10.28 7.90
C ASP A 90 -8.23 -10.85 8.65
N LEU A 91 -7.11 -11.02 7.97
CA LEU A 91 -5.87 -11.48 8.58
C LEU A 91 -5.09 -10.37 9.27
N LEU A 92 -5.50 -9.12 9.08
CA LEU A 92 -4.78 -7.94 9.53
C LEU A 92 -5.55 -7.24 10.67
N ASP A 93 -4.80 -6.57 11.53
CA ASP A 93 -5.36 -5.88 12.70
C ASP A 93 -5.85 -4.48 12.37
N GLY A 94 -5.40 -3.90 11.26
CA GLY A 94 -5.86 -2.59 10.85
C GLY A 94 -5.23 -2.15 9.53
N VAL A 95 -5.72 -1.00 9.06
CA VAL A 95 -5.28 -0.39 7.79
C VAL A 95 -4.97 1.08 8.04
N PHE A 96 -3.82 1.52 7.56
CA PHE A 96 -3.47 2.93 7.46
C PHE A 96 -3.61 3.35 6.00
N VAL A 97 -4.30 4.44 5.76
CA VAL A 97 -4.50 4.98 4.41
C VAL A 97 -3.74 6.30 4.30
N LEU A 98 -2.72 6.33 3.45
CA LEU A 98 -1.97 7.55 3.17
C LEU A 98 -2.77 8.44 2.23
N GLU A 99 -2.96 9.70 2.61
CA GLU A 99 -3.62 10.69 1.77
C GLU A 99 -2.75 11.92 1.57
N VAL A 100 -2.83 12.47 0.37
CA VAL A 100 -2.22 13.76 0.02
C VAL A 100 -3.27 14.60 -0.70
N ASP A 101 -3.09 15.93 -0.70
CA ASP A 101 -3.89 16.79 -1.52
C ASP A 101 -3.54 16.63 -3.01
N LEU A 102 -4.41 17.13 -3.88
CA LEU A 102 -4.24 16.96 -5.32
C LEU A 102 -2.97 17.64 -5.84
N ASP A 103 -2.63 18.82 -5.30
CA ASP A 103 -1.43 19.54 -5.70
C ASP A 103 -0.16 18.75 -5.37
N THR A 104 -0.10 18.17 -4.18
CA THR A 104 1.02 17.30 -3.78
C THR A 104 1.10 16.07 -4.67
N LEU A 105 -0.03 15.45 -4.99
CA LEU A 105 -0.08 14.31 -5.89
C LEU A 105 0.49 14.66 -7.27
N HIS A 106 0.05 15.78 -7.86
CA HIS A 106 0.55 16.23 -9.15
C HIS A 106 2.07 16.48 -9.13
N ARG A 107 2.59 17.14 -8.10
CA ARG A 107 4.03 17.38 -7.97
C ARG A 107 4.82 16.07 -7.91
N ARG A 108 4.33 15.08 -7.17
CA ARG A 108 5.00 13.78 -7.06
C ARG A 108 4.96 13.00 -8.36
N LEU A 109 3.85 13.05 -9.09
CA LEU A 109 3.73 12.40 -10.40
C LEU A 109 4.60 13.09 -11.45
N ASP A 110 4.70 14.43 -11.39
CA ASP A 110 5.58 15.19 -12.30
C ASP A 110 7.05 14.81 -12.15
N ALA A 111 7.46 14.40 -10.96
CA ALA A 111 8.84 14.00 -10.69
C ALA A 111 9.16 12.57 -11.15
N ARG A 112 8.16 11.78 -11.56
CA ARG A 112 8.38 10.39 -11.99
C ARG A 112 8.92 10.29 -13.40
N PRO A 113 9.89 9.37 -13.65
CA PRO A 113 10.31 9.03 -15.01
C PRO A 113 9.13 8.46 -15.80
N LYS A 114 9.14 8.66 -17.12
CA LYS A 114 8.05 8.17 -18.00
C LYS A 114 7.94 6.66 -18.07
N ASP A 115 9.01 5.94 -17.77
CA ASP A 115 9.03 4.48 -17.74
C ASP A 115 8.57 3.89 -16.42
N GLU A 116 8.36 4.71 -15.39
CA GLU A 116 7.80 4.29 -14.11
C GLU A 116 6.28 4.40 -14.12
N TRP A 117 5.58 3.55 -13.37
CA TRP A 117 4.13 3.62 -13.25
C TRP A 117 3.69 5.01 -12.78
N GLY A 118 2.77 5.61 -13.50
CA GLY A 118 2.29 6.97 -13.26
C GLY A 118 3.03 8.03 -14.07
N GLY A 119 4.10 7.64 -14.80
CA GLY A 119 4.84 8.55 -15.66
C GLY A 119 4.17 8.82 -17.00
N GLN A 120 3.28 7.93 -17.45
CA GLN A 120 2.53 8.10 -18.69
C GLN A 120 1.21 8.85 -18.43
N GLN A 121 0.71 9.57 -19.42
CA GLN A 121 -0.49 10.38 -19.29
C GLN A 121 -1.73 9.56 -18.93
N THR A 122 -1.92 8.40 -19.56
CA THR A 122 -3.07 7.53 -19.28
C THR A 122 -3.03 6.96 -17.87
N GLU A 123 -1.85 6.59 -17.41
CA GLU A 123 -1.64 6.10 -16.03
C GLU A 123 -1.91 7.22 -15.02
N ARG A 124 -1.43 8.42 -15.31
CA ARG A 124 -1.61 9.59 -14.46
C ARG A 124 -3.10 9.97 -14.33
N GLU A 125 -3.84 9.92 -15.42
CA GLU A 125 -5.27 10.18 -15.42
C GLU A 125 -6.02 9.18 -14.52
N LEU A 126 -5.66 7.90 -14.59
CA LEU A 126 -6.22 6.88 -13.74
C LEU A 126 -5.90 7.15 -12.26
N ILE A 127 -4.66 7.50 -11.95
CA ILE A 127 -4.23 7.79 -10.58
C ILE A 127 -5.02 8.98 -10.00
N VAL A 128 -5.19 10.03 -10.77
CA VAL A 128 -5.96 11.22 -10.35
C VAL A 128 -7.43 10.84 -10.10
N ARG A 129 -8.02 10.04 -10.98
CA ARG A 129 -9.39 9.55 -10.79
C ARG A 129 -9.52 8.74 -9.51
N LEU A 130 -8.59 7.82 -9.27
CA LEU A 130 -8.60 6.99 -8.05
C LEU A 130 -8.40 7.83 -6.78
N HIS A 131 -7.59 8.87 -6.87
CA HIS A 131 -7.42 9.84 -5.78
C HIS A 131 -8.75 10.54 -5.45
N GLN A 132 -9.53 10.88 -6.47
CA GLN A 132 -10.81 11.56 -6.28
C GLN A 132 -11.92 10.63 -5.78
N THR A 133 -11.98 9.41 -6.32
CA THR A 133 -13.06 8.46 -6.03
C THR A 133 -12.80 7.59 -4.80
N LYS A 134 -11.53 7.35 -4.47
CA LYS A 134 -11.10 6.43 -3.39
C LYS A 134 -11.62 5.00 -3.58
N GLU A 135 -12.00 4.61 -4.80
CA GLU A 135 -12.62 3.31 -5.07
C GLU A 135 -11.70 2.12 -4.86
N ASP A 136 -10.37 2.34 -4.94
CA ASP A 136 -9.36 1.29 -4.79
C ASP A 136 -8.82 1.16 -3.36
N ILE A 137 -9.36 1.90 -2.43
CA ILE A 137 -8.83 2.01 -1.07
C ILE A 137 -9.78 1.33 -0.09
N PRO A 138 -9.27 0.51 0.85
CA PRO A 138 -10.10 -0.05 1.91
C PRO A 138 -10.84 1.05 2.69
N LYS A 139 -12.10 0.80 2.99
CA LYS A 139 -12.92 1.70 3.80
C LYS A 139 -12.62 1.46 5.28
N ASN A 140 -12.88 2.47 6.10
CA ASN A 140 -12.70 2.40 7.55
C ASN A 140 -11.24 2.28 8.00
N GLY A 141 -10.28 2.61 7.14
CA GLY A 141 -8.88 2.71 7.53
C GLY A 141 -8.59 3.98 8.33
N ILE A 142 -7.46 3.99 9.02
CA ILE A 142 -6.96 5.18 9.71
C ILE A 142 -6.28 6.07 8.68
N ILE A 143 -6.79 7.29 8.50
CA ILE A 143 -6.25 8.24 7.53
C ILE A 143 -4.99 8.88 8.09
N ILE A 144 -3.92 8.85 7.31
CA ILE A 144 -2.63 9.47 7.64
C ILE A 144 -2.34 10.55 6.59
N ASP A 145 -2.12 11.78 7.07
CA ASP A 145 -1.73 12.88 6.18
C ASP A 145 -0.29 12.68 5.70
N ALA A 146 -0.15 12.27 4.45
CA ALA A 146 1.14 11.99 3.83
C ALA A 146 1.75 13.21 3.12
N THR A 147 1.16 14.41 3.27
CA THR A 147 1.77 15.66 2.80
C THR A 147 2.87 16.12 3.75
N ALA A 148 2.85 15.66 5.00
CA ALA A 148 3.88 15.95 5.99
C ALA A 148 5.23 15.34 5.59
N PRO A 149 6.34 15.79 6.20
CA PRO A 149 7.64 15.15 5.99
C PRO A 149 7.58 13.66 6.34
N LEU A 150 8.33 12.84 5.61
CA LEU A 150 8.33 11.38 5.75
C LEU A 150 8.51 10.92 7.20
N ALA A 151 9.43 11.53 7.94
CA ALA A 151 9.67 11.17 9.33
C ALA A 151 8.41 11.32 10.18
N ARG A 152 7.63 12.38 9.97
CA ARG A 152 6.38 12.62 10.71
C ARG A 152 5.27 11.66 10.29
N VAL A 153 5.20 11.31 9.02
CA VAL A 153 4.23 10.31 8.53
C VAL A 153 4.45 8.99 9.23
N VAL A 154 5.70 8.55 9.29
CA VAL A 154 6.07 7.30 9.95
C VAL A 154 5.87 7.38 11.46
N ASP A 155 6.20 8.51 12.09
CA ASP A 155 5.95 8.72 13.52
C ASP A 155 4.46 8.54 13.85
N GLU A 156 3.58 9.09 13.03
CA GLU A 156 2.12 8.97 13.24
C GLU A 156 1.64 7.53 13.06
N ILE A 157 2.13 6.82 12.06
CA ILE A 157 1.79 5.42 11.85
C ILE A 157 2.21 4.60 13.08
N LEU A 158 3.43 4.79 13.57
CA LEU A 158 3.94 4.06 14.73
C LEU A 158 3.14 4.39 15.99
N ARG A 159 2.78 5.65 16.18
CA ARG A 159 1.95 6.07 17.32
C ARG A 159 0.58 5.39 17.29
N GLN A 160 -0.05 5.35 16.12
CA GLN A 160 -1.38 4.73 15.96
C GLN A 160 -1.33 3.20 16.04
N SER A 161 -0.17 2.58 15.80
CA SER A 161 -0.01 1.12 15.85
C SER A 161 0.34 0.59 17.23
N GLU A 162 0.57 1.45 18.19
CA GLU A 162 0.83 1.06 19.59
C GLU A 162 -0.40 0.39 20.20
N PRO A 163 -0.20 -0.59 21.12
CA PRO A 163 -1.31 -1.26 21.78
C PRO A 163 -2.12 -0.33 22.68
#